data_778bf089b40e907b2528cef4a56cf3f5
#
_entry.id   778bf089b40e907b2528cef4a56cf3f5
#
_cell.length_a   1.000
_cell.length_b   1.000
_cell.length_c   1.000
_cell.angle_alpha   90.00
_cell.angle_beta   90.00
_cell.angle_gamma   90.00
#
_symmetry.space_group_name_H-M   'P 1'
#
loop_
_entity.id
_entity.type
_entity.pdbx_description
1 polymer ?
#
loop_
_entity_poly.entity_id
_entity_poly.type
_entity_poly.pdbx_seq_one_letter_code
_entity_poly.pdbx_strand_id
1 'polypeptide(L)'
;GGHNTSFLTRIADNVLAVLNADQKAALVALAGAQENDIRRFAEMRFPLIRAFRRNLEGDLPAGSRGLDRAAVAKASADLYALDGLLAFQRAKVMGEVVRGLSPAQREALARLKFGDSRTWPDLPEQLDRRSLSHEVHVAVMTYASEMFSWYAGSLEADTYFCPERHGMYFGGFGMKTAPAMG
;
A
#
# COMPACT_ATOMS: atom_id res chain seq x y z
N GLY A 1 -0.40 14.17 -14.11
CA GLY A 1 -1.61 13.44 -13.91
C GLY A 1 -1.38 12.20 -13.07
N GLY A 2 -1.84 12.23 -11.82
CA GLY A 2 -1.79 11.04 -10.98
C GLY A 2 -2.66 9.92 -11.55
N HIS A 3 -2.43 8.72 -11.09
CA HIS A 3 -3.32 7.61 -11.40
C HIS A 3 -4.73 7.93 -10.92
N ASN A 4 -5.71 7.53 -11.69
CA ASN A 4 -7.07 7.54 -11.22
C ASN A 4 -7.22 6.46 -10.15
N THR A 5 -7.23 6.86 -8.88
CA THR A 5 -7.39 5.99 -7.72
C THR A 5 -8.85 5.85 -7.29
N SER A 6 -9.79 6.40 -8.04
CA SER A 6 -11.22 6.35 -7.69
C SER A 6 -11.75 4.91 -7.54
N PHE A 7 -11.22 3.97 -8.34
CA PHE A 7 -11.57 2.57 -8.19
C PHE A 7 -11.11 2.01 -6.83
N LEU A 8 -9.93 2.41 -6.37
CA LEU A 8 -9.40 1.96 -5.07
C LEU A 8 -10.26 2.50 -3.92
N THR A 9 -10.66 3.76 -3.99
CA THR A 9 -11.56 4.38 -3.03
C THR A 9 -12.90 3.64 -2.96
N ARG A 10 -13.49 3.33 -4.12
CA ARG A 10 -14.75 2.57 -4.18
C ARG A 10 -14.61 1.17 -3.55
N ILE A 11 -13.54 0.45 -3.85
CA ILE A 11 -13.27 -0.86 -3.23
C ILE A 11 -13.15 -0.71 -1.72
N ALA A 12 -12.33 0.23 -1.27
CA ALA A 12 -12.09 0.44 0.15
C ALA A 12 -13.36 0.82 0.92
N ASP A 13 -14.16 1.76 0.41
CA ASP A 13 -15.40 2.16 1.08
C ASP A 13 -16.42 1.01 1.14
N ASN A 14 -16.52 0.19 0.10
CA ASN A 14 -17.39 -0.99 0.13
C ASN A 14 -16.91 -2.04 1.14
N VAL A 15 -15.61 -2.26 1.27
CA VAL A 15 -15.06 -3.18 2.28
C VAL A 15 -15.23 -2.60 3.69
N LEU A 16 -14.90 -1.32 3.89
CA LEU A 16 -15.06 -0.65 5.18
C LEU A 16 -16.52 -0.60 5.64
N ALA A 17 -17.48 -0.48 4.72
CA ALA A 17 -18.90 -0.52 5.05
C ALA A 17 -19.35 -1.87 5.65
N VAL A 18 -18.63 -2.96 5.36
CA VAL A 18 -18.88 -4.29 5.94
C VAL A 18 -18.34 -4.39 7.37
N LEU A 19 -17.29 -3.64 7.71
CA LEU A 19 -16.64 -3.69 9.01
C LEU A 19 -17.42 -2.92 10.07
N ASN A 20 -17.40 -3.43 11.30
CA ASN A 20 -17.93 -2.70 12.44
C ASN A 20 -16.96 -1.60 12.93
N ALA A 21 -17.40 -0.80 13.90
CA ALA A 21 -16.62 0.32 14.42
C ALA A 21 -15.27 -0.12 15.03
N ASP A 22 -15.24 -1.21 15.77
CA ASP A 22 -14.02 -1.72 16.42
C ASP A 22 -13.02 -2.23 15.39
N GLN A 23 -13.48 -2.91 14.36
CA GLN A 23 -12.65 -3.40 13.26
C GLN A 23 -12.04 -2.22 12.46
N LYS A 24 -12.83 -1.20 12.15
CA LYS A 24 -12.33 0.04 11.53
C LYS A 24 -11.31 0.74 12.42
N ALA A 25 -11.59 0.85 13.71
CA ALA A 25 -10.68 1.46 14.68
C ALA A 25 -9.34 0.71 14.77
N ALA A 26 -9.35 -0.62 14.68
CA ALA A 26 -8.13 -1.42 14.66
C ALA A 26 -7.24 -1.11 13.44
N LEU A 27 -7.85 -0.93 12.26
CA LEU A 27 -7.12 -0.54 11.05
C LEU A 27 -6.57 0.89 11.14
N VAL A 28 -7.33 1.82 11.71
CA VAL A 28 -6.88 3.20 11.93
C VAL A 28 -5.72 3.23 12.93
N ALA A 29 -5.80 2.47 14.02
CA ALA A 29 -4.74 2.38 15.01
C ALA A 29 -3.45 1.79 14.41
N LEU A 30 -3.57 0.75 13.58
CA LEU A 30 -2.44 0.18 12.85
C LEU A 30 -1.79 1.23 11.94
N ALA A 31 -2.58 1.92 11.13
CA ALA A 31 -2.08 2.95 10.22
C ALA A 31 -1.39 4.09 10.97
N GLY A 32 -1.95 4.56 12.08
CA GLY A 32 -1.34 5.56 12.93
C GLY A 32 -0.02 5.12 13.54
N ALA A 33 0.06 3.87 14.01
CA ALA A 33 1.29 3.29 14.54
C ALA A 33 2.39 3.15 13.47
N GLN A 34 2.02 2.94 12.22
CA GLN A 34 2.95 2.75 11.09
C GLN A 34 3.30 4.04 10.34
N GLU A 35 2.66 5.16 10.63
CA GLU A 35 2.80 6.39 9.85
C GLU A 35 4.25 6.84 9.66
N ASN A 36 5.03 6.85 10.73
CA ASN A 36 6.43 7.24 10.67
C ASN A 36 7.29 6.25 9.88
N ASP A 37 7.04 4.96 10.04
CA ASP A 37 7.77 3.92 9.31
C ASP A 37 7.40 3.90 7.83
N ILE A 38 6.15 4.16 7.47
CA ILE A 38 5.71 4.32 6.07
C ILE A 38 6.41 5.53 5.43
N ARG A 39 6.50 6.64 6.15
CA ARG A 39 7.23 7.83 5.67
C ARG A 39 8.71 7.54 5.50
N ARG A 40 9.33 6.91 6.48
CA ARG A 40 10.73 6.47 6.43
C ARG A 40 10.98 5.51 5.25
N PHE A 41 10.06 4.58 5.00
CA PHE A 41 10.13 3.68 3.84
C PHE A 41 10.17 4.45 2.52
N ALA A 42 9.30 5.44 2.35
CA ALA A 42 9.29 6.29 1.17
C ALA A 42 10.62 7.06 1.00
N GLU A 43 11.16 7.60 2.08
CA GLU A 43 12.43 8.34 2.07
C GLU A 43 13.61 7.43 1.74
N MET A 44 13.68 6.23 2.32
CA MET A 44 14.75 5.25 2.07
C MET A 44 14.75 4.74 0.63
N ARG A 45 13.60 4.74 -0.02
CA ARG A 45 13.44 4.33 -1.42
C ARG A 45 14.05 5.33 -2.42
N PHE A 46 14.04 6.59 -2.08
CA PHE A 46 14.47 7.69 -2.94
C PHE A 46 15.88 7.55 -3.52
N PRO A 47 16.92 7.28 -2.70
CA PRO A 47 18.28 7.18 -3.20
C PRO A 47 18.44 6.07 -4.25
N LEU A 48 17.77 4.93 -4.05
CA LEU A 48 17.79 3.81 -4.99
C LEU A 48 17.15 4.18 -6.32
N ILE A 49 15.95 4.74 -6.29
CA ILE A 49 15.23 5.17 -7.49
C ILE A 49 16.07 6.19 -8.27
N ARG A 50 16.63 7.16 -7.57
CA ARG A 50 17.47 8.20 -8.17
C ARG A 50 18.72 7.60 -8.81
N ALA A 51 19.38 6.67 -8.13
CA ALA A 51 20.58 6.03 -8.65
C ALA A 51 20.27 5.23 -9.94
N PHE A 52 19.22 4.44 -9.93
CA PHE A 52 18.80 3.66 -11.10
C PHE A 52 18.43 4.55 -12.27
N ARG A 53 17.66 5.60 -12.00
CA ARG A 53 17.22 6.54 -13.04
C ARG A 53 18.39 7.25 -13.68
N ARG A 54 19.31 7.81 -12.89
CA ARG A 54 20.52 8.46 -13.38
C ARG A 54 21.38 7.51 -14.22
N ASN A 55 21.51 6.27 -13.79
CA ASN A 55 22.24 5.28 -14.58
C ASN A 55 21.58 5.00 -15.93
N LEU A 56 20.24 4.95 -15.98
CA LEU A 56 19.49 4.74 -17.22
C LEU A 56 19.56 5.95 -18.16
N GLU A 57 19.52 7.15 -17.60
CA GLU A 57 19.53 8.42 -18.36
C GLU A 57 20.96 8.88 -18.75
N GLY A 58 21.97 8.26 -18.18
CA GLY A 58 23.36 8.67 -18.36
C GLY A 58 23.75 9.95 -17.61
N ASP A 59 22.86 10.46 -16.75
CA ASP A 59 23.10 11.63 -15.91
C ASP A 59 23.81 11.23 -14.61
N LEU A 60 25.08 10.86 -14.73
CA LEU A 60 25.88 10.46 -13.60
C LEU A 60 26.59 11.66 -12.96
N PRO A 61 26.64 11.76 -11.63
CA PRO A 61 27.41 12.80 -10.95
C PRO A 61 28.91 12.78 -11.35
N ALA A 62 29.50 13.94 -11.39
CA ALA A 62 30.93 14.04 -11.66
C ALA A 62 31.75 13.16 -10.69
N GLY A 63 32.68 12.37 -11.24
CA GLY A 63 33.48 11.41 -10.48
C GLY A 63 32.78 10.10 -10.13
N SER A 64 31.50 9.93 -10.51
CA SER A 64 30.79 8.67 -10.34
C SER A 64 31.29 7.61 -11.32
N ARG A 65 31.41 6.36 -10.85
CA ARG A 65 31.70 5.20 -11.69
C ARG A 65 30.42 4.46 -12.14
N GLY A 66 29.24 5.04 -11.91
CA GLY A 66 27.94 4.40 -12.14
C GLY A 66 27.39 3.76 -10.85
N LEU A 67 26.60 2.71 -11.01
CA LEU A 67 25.99 2.01 -9.88
C LEU A 67 27.04 1.23 -9.06
N ASP A 68 27.06 1.48 -7.76
CA ASP A 68 27.85 0.69 -6.82
C ASP A 68 26.99 -0.48 -6.30
N ARG A 69 27.43 -1.71 -6.60
CA ARG A 69 26.69 -2.92 -6.24
C ARG A 69 26.55 -3.08 -4.72
N ALA A 70 27.59 -2.78 -3.95
CA ALA A 70 27.57 -2.97 -2.51
C ALA A 70 26.64 -1.94 -1.85
N ALA A 71 26.70 -0.68 -2.29
CA ALA A 71 25.80 0.37 -1.80
C ALA A 71 24.33 0.07 -2.15
N VAL A 72 24.05 -0.39 -3.37
CA VAL A 72 22.70 -0.79 -3.79
C VAL A 72 22.20 -1.98 -2.96
N ALA A 73 23.03 -3.01 -2.78
CA ALA A 73 22.67 -4.19 -1.99
C ALA A 73 22.35 -3.82 -0.54
N LYS A 74 23.19 -2.97 0.08
CA LYS A 74 22.95 -2.50 1.46
C LYS A 74 21.66 -1.68 1.57
N ALA A 75 21.46 -0.70 0.72
CA ALA A 75 20.25 0.14 0.75
C ALA A 75 18.99 -0.69 0.49
N SER A 76 19.03 -1.66 -0.41
CA SER A 76 17.92 -2.58 -0.66
C SER A 76 17.64 -3.47 0.55
N ALA A 77 18.67 -4.02 1.20
CA ALA A 77 18.49 -4.84 2.40
C ALA A 77 17.84 -4.07 3.54
N ASP A 78 18.29 -2.83 3.80
CA ASP A 78 17.72 -1.97 4.82
C ASP A 78 16.24 -1.63 4.51
N LEU A 79 15.92 -1.35 3.25
CA LEU A 79 14.56 -1.06 2.80
C LEU A 79 13.63 -2.25 2.96
N TYR A 80 14.07 -3.44 2.53
CA TYR A 80 13.27 -4.66 2.64
C TYR A 80 13.13 -5.15 4.08
N ALA A 81 14.09 -4.87 4.96
CA ALA A 81 13.95 -5.14 6.39
C ALA A 81 12.80 -4.31 6.99
N LEU A 82 12.69 -3.03 6.63
CA LEU A 82 11.58 -2.18 7.06
C LEU A 82 10.25 -2.61 6.44
N ASP A 83 10.24 -2.95 5.15
CA ASP A 83 9.05 -3.50 4.48
C ASP A 83 8.54 -4.77 5.16
N GLY A 84 9.44 -5.70 5.50
CA GLY A 84 9.10 -6.92 6.22
C GLY A 84 8.50 -6.66 7.60
N LEU A 85 9.01 -5.67 8.34
CA LEU A 85 8.45 -5.26 9.62
C LEU A 85 7.03 -4.71 9.47
N LEU A 86 6.81 -3.81 8.51
CA LEU A 86 5.50 -3.26 8.21
C LEU A 86 4.51 -4.35 7.79
N ALA A 87 4.93 -5.26 6.91
CA ALA A 87 4.12 -6.38 6.47
C ALA A 87 3.76 -7.32 7.63
N PHE A 88 4.71 -7.62 8.53
CA PHE A 88 4.45 -8.44 9.72
C PHE A 88 3.37 -7.82 10.63
N GLN A 89 3.50 -6.52 10.91
CA GLN A 89 2.52 -5.80 11.74
C GLN A 89 1.13 -5.79 11.10
N ARG A 90 1.05 -5.56 9.79
CA ARG A 90 -0.20 -5.64 9.01
C ARG A 90 -0.81 -7.02 9.10
N ALA A 91 -0.04 -8.07 8.79
CA ALA A 91 -0.52 -9.44 8.81
C ALA A 91 -1.09 -9.83 10.17
N LYS A 92 -0.45 -9.39 11.26
CA LYS A 92 -0.93 -9.63 12.63
C LYS A 92 -2.30 -9.00 12.87
N VAL A 93 -2.42 -7.69 12.66
CA VAL A 93 -3.67 -6.94 12.94
C VAL A 93 -4.77 -7.34 11.95
N MET A 94 -4.47 -7.43 10.66
CA MET A 94 -5.43 -7.85 9.64
C MET A 94 -5.93 -9.28 9.91
N GLY A 95 -5.04 -10.18 10.34
CA GLY A 95 -5.43 -11.53 10.74
C GLY A 95 -6.40 -11.54 11.93
N GLU A 96 -6.21 -10.67 12.91
CA GLU A 96 -7.16 -10.51 14.04
C GLU A 96 -8.52 -10.01 13.55
N VAL A 97 -8.54 -8.97 12.71
CA VAL A 97 -9.78 -8.44 12.12
C VAL A 97 -10.51 -9.50 11.31
N VAL A 98 -9.80 -10.21 10.42
CA VAL A 98 -10.39 -11.23 9.55
C VAL A 98 -10.95 -12.41 10.36
N ARG A 99 -10.24 -12.86 11.39
CA ARG A 99 -10.74 -13.93 12.28
C ARG A 99 -11.97 -13.49 13.08
N GLY A 100 -12.06 -12.21 13.43
CA GLY A 100 -13.19 -11.62 14.15
C GLY A 100 -14.42 -11.29 13.29
N LEU A 101 -14.37 -11.51 11.97
CA LEU A 101 -15.52 -11.26 11.10
C LEU A 101 -16.68 -12.22 11.43
N SER A 102 -17.89 -11.66 11.53
CA SER A 102 -19.11 -12.47 11.65
C SER A 102 -19.42 -13.25 10.36
N PRO A 103 -20.26 -14.30 10.44
CA PRO A 103 -20.70 -14.98 9.22
C PRO A 103 -21.33 -14.06 8.18
N ALA A 104 -22.13 -13.08 8.62
CA ALA A 104 -22.76 -12.10 7.73
C ALA A 104 -21.73 -11.18 7.03
N GLN A 105 -20.69 -10.76 7.77
CA GLN A 105 -19.61 -9.98 7.20
C GLN A 105 -18.80 -10.79 6.18
N ARG A 106 -18.51 -12.06 6.48
CA ARG A 106 -17.81 -12.97 5.55
C ARG A 106 -18.60 -13.18 4.27
N GLU A 107 -19.89 -13.37 4.38
CA GLU A 107 -20.78 -13.52 3.24
C GLU A 107 -20.84 -12.22 2.40
N ALA A 108 -20.91 -11.06 3.05
CA ALA A 108 -20.89 -9.77 2.37
C ALA A 108 -19.58 -9.56 1.58
N LEU A 109 -18.42 -9.85 2.17
CA LEU A 109 -17.12 -9.77 1.50
C LEU A 109 -17.00 -10.80 0.36
N ALA A 110 -17.54 -12.01 0.54
CA ALA A 110 -17.54 -13.03 -0.50
C ALA A 110 -18.37 -12.63 -1.73
N ARG A 111 -19.44 -11.86 -1.52
CA ARG A 111 -20.22 -11.29 -2.64
C ARG A 111 -19.43 -10.26 -3.44
N LEU A 112 -18.61 -9.44 -2.80
CA LEU A 112 -17.74 -8.49 -3.49
C LEU A 112 -16.72 -9.18 -4.40
N LYS A 113 -16.23 -10.35 -4.00
CA LYS A 113 -15.24 -11.14 -4.73
C LYS A 113 -15.56 -11.35 -6.21
N PHE A 114 -16.82 -11.56 -6.54
CA PHE A 114 -17.27 -11.88 -7.89
C PHE A 114 -17.81 -10.67 -8.65
N GLY A 115 -17.86 -9.50 -8.01
CA GLY A 115 -18.35 -8.28 -8.61
C GLY A 115 -17.28 -7.55 -9.43
N ASP A 116 -17.70 -6.96 -10.54
CA ASP A 116 -16.89 -5.92 -11.18
C ASP A 116 -16.96 -4.67 -10.30
N SER A 117 -15.84 -4.27 -9.69
CA SER A 117 -15.77 -3.14 -8.78
C SER A 117 -16.25 -1.81 -9.40
N ARG A 118 -16.29 -1.71 -10.73
CA ARG A 118 -16.85 -0.55 -11.43
C ARG A 118 -18.36 -0.45 -11.29
N THR A 119 -19.02 -1.56 -11.00
CA THR A 119 -20.47 -1.66 -10.82
C THR A 119 -20.90 -1.55 -9.36
N TRP A 120 -19.94 -1.53 -8.43
CA TRP A 120 -20.26 -1.42 -7.01
C TRP A 120 -20.78 -0.03 -6.68
N PRO A 121 -21.65 0.10 -5.67
CA PRO A 121 -22.23 1.38 -5.31
C PRO A 121 -21.16 2.39 -4.88
N ASP A 122 -21.36 3.64 -5.24
CA ASP A 122 -20.64 4.76 -4.65
C ASP A 122 -21.19 5.00 -3.25
N LEU A 123 -20.49 4.51 -2.25
CA LEU A 123 -20.82 4.73 -0.87
C LEU A 123 -20.22 6.04 -0.36
N PRO A 124 -20.86 6.69 0.63
CA PRO A 124 -20.23 7.79 1.33
C PRO A 124 -18.93 7.33 2.00
N GLU A 125 -18.02 8.25 2.20
CA GLU A 125 -16.74 8.00 2.87
C GLU A 125 -16.99 7.33 4.24
N GLN A 126 -16.33 6.20 4.45
CA GLN A 126 -16.54 5.35 5.63
C GLN A 126 -15.64 5.73 6.82
N LEU A 127 -14.73 6.66 6.62
CA LEU A 127 -13.82 7.19 7.63
C LEU A 127 -14.00 8.70 7.72
N ASP A 128 -13.89 9.25 8.91
CA ASP A 128 -13.82 10.71 9.05
C ASP A 128 -12.44 11.22 8.63
N ARG A 129 -12.32 11.56 7.37
CA ARG A 129 -11.07 12.08 6.77
C ARG A 129 -10.53 13.31 7.48
N ARG A 130 -11.38 14.10 8.15
CA ARG A 130 -10.95 15.32 8.83
C ARG A 130 -10.18 15.03 10.13
N SER A 131 -10.40 13.85 10.70
CA SER A 131 -9.75 13.40 11.94
C SER A 131 -8.45 12.64 11.70
N LEU A 132 -8.07 12.39 10.44
CA LEU A 132 -6.94 11.56 10.06
C LEU A 132 -5.91 12.35 9.25
N SER A 133 -4.63 12.04 9.42
CA SER A 133 -3.63 12.50 8.47
C SER A 133 -3.87 11.87 7.09
N HIS A 134 -3.35 12.51 6.05
CA HIS A 134 -3.46 11.98 4.68
C HIS A 134 -2.87 10.57 4.58
N GLU A 135 -1.69 10.37 5.18
CA GLU A 135 -0.96 9.11 5.17
C GLU A 135 -1.75 7.99 5.88
N VAL A 136 -2.31 8.28 7.04
CA VAL A 136 -3.15 7.33 7.78
C VAL A 136 -4.40 6.97 6.99
N HIS A 137 -5.08 7.96 6.41
CA HIS A 137 -6.25 7.71 5.58
C HIS A 137 -5.93 6.80 4.40
N VAL A 138 -4.87 7.11 3.64
CA VAL A 138 -4.43 6.28 2.49
C VAL A 138 -4.05 4.88 2.93
N ALA A 139 -3.35 4.73 4.07
CA ALA A 139 -2.99 3.41 4.59
C ALA A 139 -4.22 2.56 4.92
N VAL A 140 -5.22 3.12 5.59
CA VAL A 140 -6.46 2.39 5.91
C VAL A 140 -7.22 1.99 4.65
N MET A 141 -7.31 2.88 3.65
CA MET A 141 -7.91 2.55 2.36
C MET A 141 -7.17 1.41 1.66
N THR A 142 -5.85 1.39 1.76
CA THR A 142 -5.01 0.29 1.24
C THR A 142 -5.30 -1.02 1.97
N TYR A 143 -5.36 -1.02 3.30
CA TYR A 143 -5.66 -2.22 4.08
C TYR A 143 -7.04 -2.79 3.75
N ALA A 144 -8.05 -1.95 3.60
CA ALA A 144 -9.39 -2.38 3.18
C ALA A 144 -9.35 -3.05 1.78
N SER A 145 -8.59 -2.49 0.85
CA SER A 145 -8.43 -3.07 -0.49
C SER A 145 -7.69 -4.41 -0.45
N GLU A 146 -6.71 -4.56 0.43
CA GLU A 146 -6.02 -5.85 0.68
C GLU A 146 -7.00 -6.91 1.17
N MET A 147 -7.91 -6.56 2.08
CA MET A 147 -8.94 -7.48 2.55
C MET A 147 -9.82 -8.00 1.41
N PHE A 148 -10.18 -7.14 0.46
CA PHE A 148 -10.89 -7.57 -0.74
C PHE A 148 -10.07 -8.57 -1.55
N SER A 149 -8.80 -8.29 -1.81
CA SER A 149 -7.91 -9.15 -2.58
C SER A 149 -7.75 -10.53 -1.94
N TRP A 150 -7.64 -10.60 -0.63
CA TRP A 150 -7.58 -11.88 0.09
C TRP A 150 -8.87 -12.70 -0.08
N TYR A 151 -10.02 -12.04 0.04
CA TYR A 151 -11.29 -12.73 -0.17
C TYR A 151 -11.52 -13.11 -1.63
N ALA A 152 -10.93 -12.38 -2.55
CA ALA A 152 -10.95 -12.75 -3.96
C ALA A 152 -10.10 -14.00 -4.26
N GLY A 153 -9.31 -14.48 -3.30
CA GLY A 153 -8.38 -15.59 -3.50
C GLY A 153 -7.28 -15.26 -4.50
N SER A 154 -7.00 -13.98 -4.67
CA SER A 154 -5.97 -13.50 -5.56
C SER A 154 -4.60 -13.73 -4.94
N LEU A 155 -3.68 -14.34 -5.70
CA LEU A 155 -2.27 -14.36 -5.35
C LEU A 155 -1.65 -12.96 -5.37
N GLU A 156 -2.37 -11.99 -5.93
CA GLU A 156 -1.99 -10.59 -5.93
C GLU A 156 -2.09 -9.91 -4.57
N ALA A 157 -2.64 -10.59 -3.55
CA ALA A 157 -2.56 -10.09 -2.17
C ALA A 157 -1.11 -9.83 -1.74
N ASP A 158 -0.17 -10.63 -2.21
CA ASP A 158 1.27 -10.43 -2.03
C ASP A 158 1.75 -9.07 -2.57
N THR A 159 1.08 -8.59 -3.58
CA THR A 159 1.27 -7.30 -4.24
C THR A 159 1.17 -6.13 -3.28
N TYR A 160 0.23 -6.17 -2.37
CA TYR A 160 -0.04 -5.09 -1.42
C TYR A 160 0.85 -5.15 -0.18
N PHE A 161 1.37 -6.33 0.15
CA PHE A 161 2.32 -6.47 1.25
C PHE A 161 3.73 -6.02 0.89
N CYS A 162 4.10 -6.17 -0.36
CA CYS A 162 5.41 -5.79 -0.87
C CYS A 162 5.25 -4.93 -2.13
N PRO A 163 4.80 -3.66 -2.01
CA PRO A 163 4.56 -2.81 -3.18
C PRO A 163 5.78 -2.66 -4.09
N GLU A 164 6.97 -2.87 -3.57
CA GLU A 164 8.20 -2.80 -4.36
C GLU A 164 8.35 -3.95 -5.37
N ARG A 165 7.73 -5.09 -5.12
CA ARG A 165 7.69 -6.21 -6.06
C ARG A 165 6.92 -5.89 -7.33
N HIS A 166 6.14 -4.81 -7.34
CA HIS A 166 5.41 -4.33 -8.53
C HIS A 166 6.24 -3.54 -9.52
N GLY A 167 7.53 -3.53 -9.39
CA GLY A 167 8.38 -2.76 -10.27
C GLY A 167 8.32 -1.25 -10.02
N MET A 168 7.94 -0.83 -8.82
CA MET A 168 7.91 0.57 -8.45
C MET A 168 9.30 1.22 -8.53
N TYR A 169 10.37 0.45 -8.41
CA TYR A 169 11.73 0.91 -8.65
C TYR A 169 12.04 1.20 -10.11
N PHE A 170 11.38 0.55 -11.04
CA PHE A 170 11.72 0.55 -12.45
C PHE A 170 10.74 1.35 -13.32
N GLY A 171 10.13 2.37 -12.77
CA GLY A 171 9.18 3.20 -13.51
C GLY A 171 7.81 2.56 -13.62
N GLY A 172 7.52 1.59 -12.77
CA GLY A 172 6.19 1.06 -12.59
C GLY A 172 5.24 2.12 -12.03
N PHE A 173 4.16 1.69 -11.56
CA PHE A 173 3.01 2.41 -11.10
C PHE A 173 3.32 3.79 -10.47
N GLY A 174 2.88 4.87 -11.09
CA GLY A 174 2.99 6.22 -10.55
C GLY A 174 4.35 6.91 -10.69
N MET A 175 5.41 6.20 -10.99
CA MET A 175 6.76 6.78 -10.99
C MET A 175 7.02 7.75 -12.15
N LYS A 176 6.33 7.56 -13.27
CA LYS A 176 6.45 8.46 -14.43
C LYS A 176 5.84 9.83 -14.20
N THR A 177 4.89 9.91 -13.29
CA THR A 177 4.07 11.12 -13.08
C THR A 177 4.40 11.86 -11.81
N ALA A 178 5.27 11.31 -10.98
CA ALA A 178 5.73 11.89 -9.73
C ALA A 178 7.26 12.03 -9.75
N PRO A 179 7.82 13.04 -10.45
CA PRO A 179 9.27 13.21 -10.55
C PRO A 179 9.97 13.33 -9.18
N ALA A 180 9.25 13.80 -8.18
CA ALA A 180 9.72 13.85 -6.80
C ALA A 180 9.82 12.46 -6.16
N MET A 181 9.07 11.50 -6.65
CA MET A 181 9.04 10.12 -6.18
C MET A 181 9.90 9.17 -7.02
N GLY A 182 10.35 9.63 -8.17
CA GLY A 182 11.14 8.78 -9.05
C GLY A 182 11.84 9.52 -10.16
#